data_c5d12adb618ee49be03c9742f76d42fe
#
_entry.id   c5d12adb618ee49be03c9742f76d42fe
#
_cell.length_a   1.000
_cell.length_b   1.000
_cell.length_c   1.000
_cell.angle_alpha   90.00
_cell.angle_beta   90.00
_cell.angle_gamma   90.00
#
_symmetry.space_group_name_H-M   'P 1'
#
loop_
_entity.id
_entity.type
_entity.pdbx_description
1 polymer ?
#
loop_
_entity_poly.entity_id
_entity_poly.type
_entity_poly.pdbx_seq_one_letter_code
_entity_poly.pdbx_strand_id
1 'polypeptide(L)'
;MKLDRCKNGHIYDVSRYSLCPYCKSEGLETENLDDKINLVEEMKDEDRTTAYWSKDSTVDPVVGWLTCIEGHDKGKDYRIVSERNFVGRGENMDIQILGDTMISRKNHCSISYNPKQRKFMLTPGDSNGLI
;
A
#
# COMPACT_ATOMS: atom_id res chain seq x y z
N MET A 1 -5.32 55.37 11.23
CA MET A 1 -4.39 54.19 11.24
C MET A 1 -3.16 54.57 12.04
N LYS A 2 -3.01 53.96 13.21
CA LYS A 2 -1.80 54.11 14.04
C LYS A 2 -1.00 52.82 13.96
N LEU A 3 0.16 52.86 13.32
CA LEU A 3 1.09 51.74 13.28
C LEU A 3 2.09 51.86 14.41
N ASP A 4 2.30 50.76 15.13
CA ASP A 4 3.30 50.64 16.16
C ASP A 4 4.10 49.33 15.98
N ARG A 5 5.24 49.23 16.65
CA ARG A 5 6.16 48.10 16.54
C ARG A 5 6.20 47.34 17.87
N CYS A 6 5.95 46.03 17.81
CA CYS A 6 6.10 45.19 18.99
C CYS A 6 7.58 44.90 19.35
N LYS A 7 7.79 44.31 20.50
CA LYS A 7 9.14 43.94 21.00
C LYS A 7 9.92 43.02 20.06
N ASN A 8 9.21 42.25 19.25
CA ASN A 8 9.79 41.34 18.26
C ASN A 8 9.98 41.96 16.88
N GLY A 9 9.68 43.23 16.72
CA GLY A 9 9.89 43.98 15.48
C GLY A 9 8.74 43.94 14.48
N HIS A 10 7.60 43.33 14.79
CA HIS A 10 6.43 43.31 13.93
C HIS A 10 5.72 44.68 13.96
N ILE A 11 5.26 45.15 12.80
CA ILE A 11 4.47 46.37 12.65
C ILE A 11 3.00 45.99 12.58
N TYR A 12 2.19 46.56 13.45
CA TYR A 12 0.74 46.32 13.48
C TYR A 12 -0.06 47.57 13.80
N ASP A 13 -1.34 47.56 13.50
CA ASP A 13 -2.25 48.68 13.73
C ASP A 13 -2.84 48.63 15.15
N VAL A 14 -2.38 49.51 16.02
CA VAL A 14 -2.84 49.60 17.42
C VAL A 14 -4.28 50.09 17.58
N SER A 15 -4.88 50.65 16.52
CA SER A 15 -6.29 50.98 16.53
C SER A 15 -7.23 49.77 16.36
N ARG A 16 -6.72 48.71 15.75
CA ARG A 16 -7.46 47.46 15.55
C ARG A 16 -7.11 46.35 16.58
N TYR A 17 -5.88 46.31 17.03
CA TYR A 17 -5.37 45.27 17.90
C TYR A 17 -4.68 45.85 19.12
N SER A 18 -5.13 45.53 20.30
CA SER A 18 -4.49 45.94 21.56
C SER A 18 -3.16 45.26 21.82
N LEU A 19 -2.93 44.10 21.18
CA LEU A 19 -1.70 43.33 21.25
C LEU A 19 -1.30 42.89 19.82
N CYS A 20 0.02 42.72 19.59
CA CYS A 20 0.50 42.29 18.29
C CYS A 20 -0.12 40.96 17.89
N PRO A 21 -0.88 40.87 16.77
CA PRO A 21 -1.50 39.63 16.34
C PRO A 21 -0.50 38.59 15.88
N TYR A 22 0.69 39.03 15.43
CA TYR A 22 1.77 38.14 14.98
C TYR A 22 2.53 37.50 16.12
N CYS A 23 2.65 38.17 17.28
CA CYS A 23 3.25 37.59 18.47
C CYS A 23 2.34 36.54 19.15
N LYS A 24 1.02 36.64 18.98
CA LYS A 24 0.08 35.65 19.47
C LYS A 24 0.12 34.34 18.66
N SER A 25 0.41 34.42 17.37
CA SER A 25 0.52 33.25 16.53
C SER A 25 1.74 32.38 16.88
N GLU A 26 2.85 33.00 17.28
CA GLU A 26 4.06 32.26 17.70
C GLU A 26 3.90 31.52 19.04
N GLY A 27 3.06 32.04 19.94
CA GLY A 27 2.79 31.43 21.25
C GLY A 27 1.68 30.36 21.23
N LEU A 28 0.82 30.40 20.23
CA LEU A 28 -0.30 29.48 20.08
C LEU A 28 0.00 28.31 19.13
N GLU A 29 1.01 28.46 18.27
CA GLU A 29 1.36 27.43 17.29
C GLU A 29 1.98 26.17 17.92
N THR A 30 2.63 26.29 19.09
CA THR A 30 3.22 25.13 19.76
C THR A 30 2.21 24.29 20.52
N GLU A 31 1.15 24.88 21.08
CA GLU A 31 0.13 24.12 21.81
C GLU A 31 -0.97 23.57 20.89
N ASN A 32 -1.29 24.26 19.81
CA ASN A 32 -2.32 23.81 18.86
C ASN A 32 -1.79 22.86 17.78
N LEU A 33 -0.49 22.79 17.55
CA LEU A 33 0.11 21.82 16.63
C LEU A 33 0.05 20.40 17.20
N ASP A 34 0.29 20.24 18.51
CA ASP A 34 0.18 18.93 19.16
C ASP A 34 -1.29 18.46 19.21
N ASP A 35 -2.25 19.35 19.46
CA ASP A 35 -3.68 19.02 19.40
C ASP A 35 -4.16 18.73 17.98
N LYS A 36 -3.63 19.41 16.97
CA LYS A 36 -3.96 19.12 15.57
C LYS A 36 -3.29 17.84 15.06
N ILE A 37 -2.09 17.53 15.52
CA ILE A 37 -1.41 16.27 15.21
C ILE A 37 -2.16 15.10 15.84
N ASN A 38 -2.60 15.24 17.09
CA ASN A 38 -3.43 14.22 17.76
C ASN A 38 -4.81 14.06 17.13
N LEU A 39 -5.45 15.13 16.62
CA LEU A 39 -6.71 15.05 15.89
C LEU A 39 -6.56 14.40 14.51
N VAL A 40 -5.38 14.52 13.89
CA VAL A 40 -5.08 13.87 12.61
C VAL A 40 -4.78 12.38 12.81
N GLU A 41 -4.22 11.98 13.98
CA GLU A 41 -4.02 10.56 14.30
C GLU A 41 -5.33 9.83 14.65
N GLU A 42 -6.36 10.54 15.14
CA GLU A 42 -7.69 9.96 15.37
C GLU A 42 -8.58 9.89 14.13
N MET A 43 -8.25 10.61 13.06
CA MET A 43 -8.87 10.36 11.76
C MET A 43 -8.36 9.02 11.25
N LYS A 44 -9.19 7.99 11.43
CA LYS A 44 -8.95 6.64 10.94
C LYS A 44 -8.38 6.70 9.52
N ASP A 45 -7.28 6.02 9.30
CA ASP A 45 -6.56 5.93 8.01
C ASP A 45 -7.43 5.44 6.83
N GLU A 46 -8.67 5.05 7.09
CA GLU A 46 -9.59 4.47 6.11
C GLU A 46 -10.01 5.46 5.00
N ASP A 47 -10.04 6.77 5.29
CA ASP A 47 -10.48 7.80 4.34
C ASP A 47 -9.32 8.56 3.66
N ARG A 48 -8.08 8.19 3.97
CA ARG A 48 -6.90 8.88 3.43
C ARG A 48 -6.37 8.18 2.20
N THR A 49 -6.34 8.89 1.08
CA THR A 49 -5.65 8.42 -0.12
C THR A 49 -4.15 8.40 0.13
N THR A 50 -3.54 7.22 0.11
CA THR A 50 -2.09 7.03 0.23
C THR A 50 -1.45 6.83 -1.14
N ALA A 51 -0.19 7.25 -1.27
CA ALA A 51 0.55 7.02 -2.50
C ALA A 51 0.81 5.52 -2.71
N TYR A 52 0.67 5.04 -3.93
CA TYR A 52 0.89 3.63 -4.32
C TYR A 52 2.25 3.07 -3.87
N TRP A 53 3.27 3.90 -3.84
CA TRP A 53 4.63 3.54 -3.43
C TRP A 53 4.90 3.69 -1.93
N SER A 54 3.90 3.99 -1.12
CA SER A 54 4.10 4.03 0.33
C SER A 54 4.49 2.64 0.82
N LYS A 55 5.48 2.59 1.70
CA LYS A 55 6.06 1.32 2.22
C LYS A 55 5.09 0.45 3.02
N ASP A 56 3.92 0.98 3.32
CA ASP A 56 2.89 0.32 4.13
C ASP A 56 1.88 -0.49 3.29
N SER A 57 2.04 -0.54 1.97
CA SER A 57 1.22 -1.42 1.15
C SER A 57 1.66 -2.88 1.36
N THR A 58 0.87 -3.63 2.10
CA THR A 58 1.08 -5.05 2.40
C THR A 58 0.62 -5.98 1.26
N VAL A 59 0.10 -5.40 0.18
CA VAL A 59 -0.47 -6.16 -0.94
C VAL A 59 0.45 -6.07 -2.15
N ASP A 60 0.92 -7.21 -2.61
CA ASP A 60 1.72 -7.30 -3.82
C ASP A 60 0.89 -6.98 -5.07
N PRO A 61 1.41 -6.20 -6.01
CA PRO A 61 0.68 -5.85 -7.22
C PRO A 61 0.42 -7.08 -8.09
N VAL A 62 -0.78 -7.17 -8.63
CA VAL A 62 -1.16 -8.20 -9.60
C VAL A 62 -0.53 -7.87 -10.95
N VAL A 63 0.21 -8.82 -11.50
CA VAL A 63 0.90 -8.69 -12.81
C VAL A 63 0.25 -9.52 -13.90
N GLY A 64 -0.64 -10.43 -13.55
CA GLY A 64 -1.34 -11.27 -14.50
C GLY A 64 -2.36 -12.18 -13.84
N TRP A 65 -2.99 -13.00 -14.67
CA TRP A 65 -4.05 -13.90 -14.29
C TRP A 65 -3.82 -15.27 -14.92
N LEU A 66 -4.05 -16.32 -14.16
CA LEU A 66 -4.10 -17.68 -14.65
C LEU A 66 -5.57 -18.13 -14.66
N THR A 67 -6.10 -18.51 -15.81
CA THR A 67 -7.49 -18.94 -15.93
C THR A 67 -7.55 -20.40 -16.32
N CYS A 68 -8.37 -21.18 -15.63
CA CYS A 68 -8.62 -22.58 -15.99
C CYS A 68 -9.57 -22.64 -17.19
N ILE A 69 -9.08 -23.15 -18.30
CA ILE A 69 -9.85 -23.27 -19.55
C ILE A 69 -10.48 -24.65 -19.74
N GLU A 70 -9.95 -25.65 -19.08
CA GLU A 70 -10.43 -27.03 -19.16
C GLU A 70 -10.20 -27.75 -17.82
N GLY A 71 -11.07 -28.69 -17.47
CA GLY A 71 -10.98 -29.48 -16.25
C GLY A 71 -12.07 -29.16 -15.24
N HIS A 72 -11.88 -29.64 -14.00
CA HIS A 72 -12.86 -29.51 -12.91
C HIS A 72 -13.15 -28.04 -12.56
N ASP A 73 -12.11 -27.21 -12.51
CA ASP A 73 -12.19 -25.80 -12.12
C ASP A 73 -12.33 -24.85 -13.31
N LYS A 74 -12.88 -25.33 -14.43
CA LYS A 74 -13.08 -24.51 -15.64
C LYS A 74 -13.80 -23.20 -15.34
N GLY A 75 -13.18 -22.10 -15.77
CA GLY A 75 -13.70 -20.74 -15.55
C GLY A 75 -13.17 -20.07 -14.28
N LYS A 76 -12.49 -20.80 -13.40
CA LYS A 76 -11.85 -20.23 -12.22
C LYS A 76 -10.55 -19.51 -12.60
N ASP A 77 -10.30 -18.37 -11.98
CA ASP A 77 -9.11 -17.57 -12.19
C ASP A 77 -8.28 -17.45 -10.90
N TYR A 78 -7.00 -17.25 -11.10
CA TYR A 78 -6.01 -17.07 -10.03
C TYR A 78 -5.15 -15.86 -10.33
N ARG A 79 -4.87 -15.06 -9.32
CA ARG A 79 -4.01 -13.88 -9.46
C ARG A 79 -2.54 -14.29 -9.44
N ILE A 80 -1.76 -13.68 -10.33
CA ILE A 80 -0.30 -13.77 -10.34
C ILE A 80 0.25 -12.45 -9.83
N VAL A 81 0.95 -12.49 -8.71
CA VAL A 81 1.58 -11.31 -8.11
C VAL A 81 3.02 -11.14 -8.59
N SER A 82 3.62 -9.98 -8.32
CA SER A 82 4.93 -9.59 -8.84
C SER A 82 6.09 -10.50 -8.47
N GLU A 83 5.96 -11.23 -7.37
CA GLU A 83 6.97 -12.18 -6.91
C GLU A 83 6.75 -13.58 -7.47
N ARG A 84 7.44 -14.56 -6.90
CA ARG A 84 7.27 -15.95 -7.26
C ARG A 84 5.98 -16.50 -6.66
N ASN A 85 5.13 -17.07 -7.50
CA ASN A 85 3.88 -17.68 -7.10
C ASN A 85 4.03 -19.22 -7.19
N PHE A 86 3.89 -19.88 -6.05
CA PHE A 86 3.95 -21.34 -5.98
C PHE A 86 2.59 -21.94 -6.28
N VAL A 87 2.58 -22.89 -7.21
CA VAL A 87 1.37 -23.59 -7.66
C VAL A 87 1.35 -24.99 -7.05
N GLY A 88 0.24 -25.38 -6.49
CA GLY A 88 0.05 -26.69 -5.93
C GLY A 88 -1.37 -26.92 -5.43
N ARG A 89 -1.62 -28.11 -4.92
CA ARG A 89 -2.91 -28.53 -4.36
C ARG A 89 -3.09 -28.18 -2.89
N GLY A 90 -1.98 -27.95 -2.18
CA GLY A 90 -1.97 -27.68 -0.75
C GLY A 90 -2.46 -26.29 -0.39
N GLU A 91 -2.93 -26.13 0.83
CA GLU A 91 -3.49 -24.85 1.35
C GLU A 91 -2.46 -23.72 1.47
N ASN A 92 -1.18 -24.07 1.56
CA ASN A 92 -0.09 -23.10 1.72
C ASN A 92 0.51 -22.63 0.37
N MET A 93 -0.16 -22.90 -0.73
CA MET A 93 0.27 -22.47 -2.06
C MET A 93 -0.37 -21.13 -2.43
N ASP A 94 0.37 -20.29 -3.12
CA ASP A 94 -0.13 -18.99 -3.60
C ASP A 94 -1.24 -19.18 -4.63
N ILE A 95 -1.09 -20.19 -5.49
CA ILE A 95 -2.10 -20.66 -6.43
C ILE A 95 -2.50 -22.08 -6.06
N GLN A 96 -3.64 -22.21 -5.40
CA GLN A 96 -4.16 -23.50 -4.99
C GLN A 96 -5.14 -24.04 -6.04
N ILE A 97 -4.75 -25.14 -6.68
CA ILE A 97 -5.61 -25.84 -7.65
C ILE A 97 -6.21 -27.08 -6.99
N LEU A 98 -7.49 -27.05 -6.75
CA LEU A 98 -8.26 -28.15 -6.18
C LEU A 98 -8.89 -28.98 -7.30
N GLY A 99 -9.14 -30.26 -7.00
CA GLY A 99 -9.87 -31.15 -7.93
C GLY A 99 -9.01 -31.87 -8.96
N ASP A 100 -7.73 -31.55 -9.10
CA ASP A 100 -6.81 -32.26 -9.97
C ASP A 100 -5.76 -33.02 -9.14
N THR A 101 -5.86 -34.35 -9.12
CA THR A 101 -4.95 -35.24 -8.38
C THR A 101 -3.56 -35.36 -9.02
N MET A 102 -3.41 -34.94 -10.27
CA MET A 102 -2.12 -34.96 -10.99
C MET A 102 -1.21 -33.82 -10.54
N ILE A 103 -1.77 -32.80 -9.90
CA ILE A 103 -1.00 -31.68 -9.35
C ILE A 103 -0.47 -32.06 -7.95
N SER A 104 0.82 -31.83 -7.73
CA SER A 104 1.46 -32.08 -6.44
C SER A 104 0.87 -31.20 -5.34
N ARG A 105 0.88 -31.71 -4.11
CA ARG A 105 0.40 -30.95 -2.95
C ARG A 105 1.25 -29.72 -2.67
N LYS A 106 2.58 -29.86 -2.80
CA LYS A 106 3.54 -28.80 -2.56
C LYS A 106 4.30 -28.53 -3.84
N ASN A 107 4.48 -27.26 -4.14
CA ASN A 107 5.35 -26.76 -5.20
C ASN A 107 5.39 -27.66 -6.46
N HIS A 108 4.25 -27.81 -7.11
CA HIS A 108 4.17 -28.50 -8.40
C HIS A 108 4.98 -27.74 -9.45
N CYS A 109 4.79 -26.45 -9.50
CA CYS A 109 5.57 -25.50 -10.29
C CYS A 109 5.50 -24.10 -9.63
N SER A 110 6.27 -23.17 -10.14
CA SER A 110 6.19 -21.77 -9.75
C SER A 110 6.12 -20.87 -10.96
N ILE A 111 5.34 -19.80 -10.85
CA ILE A 111 5.19 -18.78 -11.87
C ILE A 111 5.77 -17.48 -11.34
N SER A 112 6.65 -16.85 -12.11
CA SER A 112 7.22 -15.55 -11.80
C SER A 112 7.13 -14.63 -13.01
N TYR A 113 7.04 -13.33 -12.75
CA TYR A 113 7.03 -12.31 -13.80
C TYR A 113 8.32 -11.52 -13.82
N ASN A 114 8.94 -11.40 -14.98
CA ASN A 114 10.13 -10.57 -15.17
C ASN A 114 9.72 -9.25 -15.83
N PRO A 115 9.70 -8.12 -15.08
CA PRO A 115 9.26 -6.83 -15.61
C PRO A 115 10.20 -6.24 -16.66
N LYS A 116 11.49 -6.57 -16.61
CA LYS A 116 12.47 -6.09 -17.58
C LYS A 116 12.25 -6.71 -18.97
N GLN A 117 11.93 -7.99 -19.00
CA GLN A 117 11.69 -8.73 -20.24
C GLN A 117 10.19 -8.79 -20.60
N ARG A 118 9.32 -8.36 -19.69
CA ARG A 118 7.84 -8.47 -19.83
C ARG A 118 7.38 -9.89 -20.16
N LYS A 119 7.96 -10.87 -19.45
CA LYS A 119 7.69 -12.30 -19.66
C LYS A 119 7.36 -12.99 -18.36
N PHE A 120 6.45 -13.94 -18.46
CA PHE A 120 6.20 -14.90 -17.40
C PHE A 120 7.17 -16.07 -17.56
N MET A 121 7.67 -16.57 -16.43
CA MET A 121 8.56 -17.72 -16.37
C MET A 121 7.88 -18.82 -15.55
N LEU A 122 7.77 -19.99 -16.13
CA LEU A 122 7.30 -21.18 -15.46
C LEU A 122 8.51 -22.04 -15.07
N THR A 123 8.64 -22.34 -13.79
CA THR A 123 9.73 -23.16 -13.27
C THR A 123 9.14 -24.43 -12.65
N PRO A 124 9.64 -25.63 -13.02
CA PRO A 124 9.21 -26.88 -12.41
C PRO A 124 9.52 -26.88 -10.91
N GLY A 125 8.68 -27.55 -10.15
CA GLY A 125 8.86 -27.70 -8.71
C GLY A 125 9.74 -28.89 -8.34
N ASP A 126 9.68 -29.24 -7.05
CA ASP A 126 10.49 -30.32 -6.45
C ASP A 126 9.95 -31.72 -6.80
N SER A 127 8.75 -31.81 -7.31
CA SER A 127 8.19 -33.07 -7.80
C SER A 127 8.81 -33.45 -9.14
N ASN A 128 9.32 -34.66 -9.28
CA ASN A 128 9.83 -35.17 -10.56
C ASN A 128 8.75 -35.34 -11.65
N GLY A 129 7.67 -34.59 -11.49
CA GLY A 129 6.55 -34.57 -12.42
C GLY A 129 6.77 -33.61 -13.60
N LEU A 130 6.30 -34.06 -14.71
CA LEU A 130 6.13 -33.21 -15.91
C LEU A 130 5.15 -32.08 -15.57
N ILE A 131 5.49 -30.91 -15.99
CA ILE A 131 4.58 -29.77 -15.97
C ILE A 131 3.59 -29.92 -17.14
#